data_62f104f6b8886458aa36f3db3f5b0db4
#
_entry.id   62f104f6b8886458aa36f3db3f5b0db4
#
_cell.length_a   1.000
_cell.length_b   1.000
_cell.length_c   1.000
_cell.angle_alpha   90.00
_cell.angle_beta   90.00
_cell.angle_gamma   90.00
#
_symmetry.space_group_name_H-M   'P 1'
#
loop_
_entity.id
_entity.type
_entity.pdbx_description
1 polymer ?
#
loop_
_entity_poly.entity_id
_entity_poly.type
_entity_poly.pdbx_seq_one_letter_code
_entity_poly.pdbx_strand_id
1 'polypeptide(L)'
;IEGRDLVSIKAAPSVAHTEGKKLSSSESATWLDEHFQSNLGDVKKALDLFFLGGVNHIFYHGTCFSPQEAPWPGWLFYAAVHFHPNNPFWEDFKYLNQYVTRVLSFLQDGTPDNDVLLYYNIADVMSEQGNRSLQHFSGLDRNMLESSVRESAVTLTENGYAWDMISDKQLLKTNIEKEMIVTPGAAYKTVLVSAAQYIPYETMEKLMALADEGATVVFYKGIPQDMAGMILSEEKQAHFKEMLDALDFHAEGAVKCARVGKGKICLSDDINALMNEANVGAEKMYQAGLQCIRRNSATGKYYFIENSSDRKIEDWIPLRTEARSAALFNPMTGVSGLAAMKRNDGQTDVYL
;
A
#
# COMPACT_ATOMS: atom_id res chain seq x y z
N ILE A 1 11.37 9.06 -14.25
CA ILE A 1 10.50 8.36 -13.27
C ILE A 1 9.11 9.01 -13.23
N GLU A 2 8.80 9.82 -14.21
CA GLU A 2 7.49 10.45 -14.35
C GLU A 2 6.42 9.36 -14.55
N GLY A 3 5.45 9.28 -13.65
CA GLY A 3 4.23 8.52 -13.81
C GLY A 3 4.04 7.27 -12.93
N ARG A 4 5.01 6.86 -12.11
CA ARG A 4 4.78 5.80 -11.13
C ARG A 4 4.65 6.40 -9.74
N ASP A 5 3.45 6.32 -9.20
CA ASP A 5 3.17 6.72 -7.84
C ASP A 5 3.11 5.51 -6.90
N LEU A 6 3.15 5.78 -5.61
CA LEU A 6 3.09 4.76 -4.57
C LEU A 6 1.82 3.90 -4.67
N VAL A 7 0.71 4.48 -5.11
CA VAL A 7 -0.58 3.77 -5.23
C VAL A 7 -0.49 2.63 -6.22
N SER A 8 0.05 2.89 -7.42
CA SER A 8 0.24 1.85 -8.46
C SER A 8 1.21 0.76 -8.02
N ILE A 9 2.29 1.15 -7.32
CA ILE A 9 3.29 0.19 -6.82
C ILE A 9 2.67 -0.74 -5.77
N LYS A 10 1.77 -0.26 -4.91
CA LYS A 10 1.15 -1.05 -3.85
C LYS A 10 0.23 -2.17 -4.34
N ALA A 11 -0.19 -2.19 -5.59
CA ALA A 11 -1.12 -3.21 -6.10
C ALA A 11 -0.60 -4.64 -5.90
N ALA A 12 0.61 -4.96 -6.38
CA ALA A 12 1.19 -6.30 -6.24
C ALA A 12 1.59 -6.64 -4.79
N PRO A 13 2.27 -5.75 -4.03
CA PRO A 13 2.51 -5.98 -2.60
C PRO A 13 1.25 -6.23 -1.78
N SER A 14 0.15 -5.49 -2.03
CA SER A 14 -1.11 -5.71 -1.33
C SER A 14 -1.65 -7.13 -1.53
N VAL A 15 -1.56 -7.65 -2.77
CA VAL A 15 -1.92 -9.06 -3.04
C VAL A 15 -1.00 -10.02 -2.29
N ALA A 16 0.31 -9.76 -2.27
CA ALA A 16 1.24 -10.59 -1.52
C ALA A 16 0.92 -10.58 -0.02
N HIS A 17 0.62 -9.43 0.55
CA HIS A 17 0.26 -9.26 1.95
C HIS A 17 -1.04 -9.98 2.31
N THR A 18 -2.10 -9.78 1.53
CA THR A 18 -3.42 -10.38 1.80
C THR A 18 -3.47 -11.87 1.53
N GLU A 19 -2.70 -12.42 0.59
CA GLU A 19 -2.61 -13.84 0.28
C GLU A 19 -1.49 -14.58 1.07
N GLY A 20 -0.78 -13.89 1.97
CA GLY A 20 0.29 -14.49 2.77
C GLY A 20 1.54 -14.89 1.97
N LYS A 21 1.80 -14.21 0.86
CA LYS A 21 3.02 -14.41 0.09
C LYS A 21 4.17 -13.65 0.73
N LYS A 22 5.30 -14.32 0.90
CA LYS A 22 6.47 -13.69 1.53
C LYS A 22 7.13 -12.64 0.63
N LEU A 23 7.14 -12.86 -0.68
CA LEU A 23 7.85 -12.02 -1.64
C LEU A 23 6.87 -11.29 -2.57
N SER A 24 7.14 -10.01 -2.77
CA SER A 24 6.58 -9.18 -3.82
C SER A 24 7.73 -8.65 -4.66
N SER A 25 7.78 -9.08 -5.92
CA SER A 25 8.88 -8.81 -6.83
C SER A 25 8.59 -7.61 -7.72
N SER A 26 9.64 -6.91 -8.12
CA SER A 26 9.58 -5.85 -9.13
C SER A 26 10.66 -6.05 -10.19
N GLU A 27 10.29 -5.92 -11.45
CA GLU A 27 11.21 -5.54 -12.51
C GLU A 27 11.58 -4.08 -12.30
N SER A 28 12.85 -3.80 -12.12
CA SER A 28 13.30 -2.53 -11.58
C SER A 28 14.30 -1.84 -12.49
N ALA A 29 14.24 -0.50 -12.52
CA ALA A 29 15.09 0.40 -13.29
C ALA A 29 14.89 0.27 -14.82
N THR A 30 13.67 -0.06 -15.24
CA THR A 30 13.28 -0.07 -16.66
C THR A 30 12.59 1.25 -16.99
N TRP A 31 13.31 2.19 -17.62
CA TRP A 31 12.72 3.42 -18.13
C TRP A 31 13.38 3.86 -19.43
N LEU A 32 12.69 4.70 -20.17
CA LEU A 32 13.19 5.30 -21.41
C LEU A 32 13.84 6.64 -21.10
N ASP A 33 15.09 6.76 -21.44
CA ASP A 33 15.91 7.97 -21.32
C ASP A 33 17.11 7.83 -22.25
N GLU A 34 17.99 8.82 -22.30
CA GLU A 34 19.27 8.70 -23.01
C GLU A 34 20.16 7.62 -22.35
N HIS A 35 20.75 6.79 -23.17
CA HIS A 35 21.62 5.71 -22.69
C HIS A 35 22.81 6.25 -21.90
N PHE A 36 23.15 5.58 -20.80
CA PHE A 36 24.26 5.91 -19.90
C PHE A 36 24.14 7.24 -19.14
N GLN A 37 23.00 7.94 -19.20
CA GLN A 37 22.77 9.16 -18.41
C GLN A 37 22.28 8.87 -16.99
N SER A 38 21.58 7.77 -16.80
CA SER A 38 21.10 7.36 -15.48
C SER A 38 22.25 6.90 -14.59
N ASN A 39 22.25 7.36 -13.35
CA ASN A 39 23.25 6.99 -12.35
C ASN A 39 22.64 6.08 -11.25
N LEU A 40 23.49 5.55 -10.36
CA LEU A 40 23.05 4.68 -9.28
C LEU A 40 22.17 5.38 -8.24
N GLY A 41 22.27 6.71 -8.11
CA GLY A 41 21.38 7.51 -7.25
C GLY A 41 19.95 7.53 -7.78
N ASP A 42 19.78 7.64 -9.10
CA ASP A 42 18.46 7.58 -9.75
C ASP A 42 17.81 6.20 -9.53
N VAL A 43 18.61 5.15 -9.70
CA VAL A 43 18.16 3.77 -9.44
C VAL A 43 17.76 3.60 -7.97
N LYS A 44 18.60 4.07 -7.03
CA LYS A 44 18.29 4.01 -5.59
C LYS A 44 16.99 4.72 -5.27
N LYS A 45 16.78 5.94 -5.77
CA LYS A 45 15.54 6.71 -5.55
C LYS A 45 14.30 5.96 -6.03
N ALA A 46 14.39 5.29 -7.18
CA ALA A 46 13.30 4.45 -7.67
C ALA A 46 13.05 3.23 -6.77
N LEU A 47 14.13 2.59 -6.28
CA LEU A 47 14.03 1.45 -5.38
C LEU A 47 13.44 1.83 -4.02
N ASP A 48 13.77 2.99 -3.48
CA ASP A 48 13.20 3.48 -2.21
C ASP A 48 11.67 3.62 -2.31
N LEU A 49 11.17 4.13 -3.43
CA LEU A 49 9.73 4.19 -3.69
C LEU A 49 9.10 2.79 -3.78
N PHE A 50 9.80 1.83 -4.40
CA PHE A 50 9.33 0.43 -4.42
C PHE A 50 9.30 -0.19 -3.03
N PHE A 51 10.31 0.06 -2.20
CA PHE A 51 10.35 -0.41 -0.81
C PHE A 51 9.20 0.19 0.01
N LEU A 52 8.94 1.48 -0.11
CA LEU A 52 7.79 2.13 0.53
C LEU A 52 6.45 1.54 0.07
N GLY A 53 6.35 1.11 -1.19
CA GLY A 53 5.19 0.42 -1.74
C GLY A 53 5.00 -1.01 -1.22
N GLY A 54 6.03 -1.61 -0.62
CA GLY A 54 6.00 -2.98 -0.10
C GLY A 54 6.72 -4.02 -0.98
N VAL A 55 7.34 -3.59 -2.08
CA VAL A 55 8.21 -4.48 -2.87
C VAL A 55 9.41 -4.88 -2.00
N ASN A 56 9.69 -6.17 -1.96
CA ASN A 56 10.78 -6.73 -1.16
C ASN A 56 11.64 -7.75 -1.91
N HIS A 57 11.56 -7.76 -3.25
CA HIS A 57 12.38 -8.62 -4.12
C HIS A 57 12.63 -7.91 -5.46
N ILE A 58 13.89 -7.62 -5.76
CA ILE A 58 14.30 -6.76 -6.87
C ILE A 58 14.92 -7.58 -7.99
N PHE A 59 14.47 -7.35 -9.22
CA PHE A 59 15.10 -7.79 -10.45
C PHE A 59 15.49 -6.57 -11.26
N TYR A 60 16.78 -6.37 -11.44
CA TYR A 60 17.25 -5.28 -12.31
C TYR A 60 17.00 -5.63 -13.77
N HIS A 61 16.48 -4.69 -14.51
CA HIS A 61 16.24 -4.82 -15.93
C HIS A 61 16.82 -3.61 -16.69
N GLY A 62 17.92 -3.79 -17.39
CA GLY A 62 18.46 -5.13 -17.52
C GLY A 62 19.88 -5.16 -18.02
N THR A 63 20.29 -6.38 -18.34
CA THR A 63 21.63 -6.65 -18.88
C THR A 63 21.52 -7.19 -20.30
N CYS A 64 22.09 -6.49 -21.28
CA CYS A 64 22.24 -7.00 -22.64
C CYS A 64 23.45 -7.92 -22.75
N PHE A 65 23.29 -9.01 -23.48
CA PHE A 65 24.44 -9.72 -24.00
C PHE A 65 25.19 -8.84 -25.03
N SER A 66 26.51 -8.80 -24.91
CA SER A 66 27.39 -8.19 -25.92
C SER A 66 28.50 -9.16 -26.26
N PRO A 67 28.67 -9.52 -27.54
CA PRO A 67 29.82 -10.35 -27.93
C PRO A 67 31.12 -9.55 -27.76
N GLN A 68 32.23 -10.26 -27.56
CA GLN A 68 33.53 -9.65 -27.28
C GLN A 68 34.02 -8.73 -28.42
N GLU A 69 33.62 -9.02 -29.65
CA GLU A 69 33.99 -8.27 -30.84
C GLU A 69 33.14 -7.00 -31.05
N ALA A 70 32.06 -6.83 -30.30
CA ALA A 70 31.25 -5.64 -30.41
C ALA A 70 32.03 -4.41 -29.93
N PRO A 71 32.10 -3.33 -30.73
CA PRO A 71 32.73 -2.11 -30.27
C PRO A 71 32.02 -1.52 -29.07
N TRP A 72 32.75 -0.73 -28.24
CA TRP A 72 32.12 -0.04 -27.14
C TRP A 72 30.97 0.86 -27.63
N PRO A 73 29.82 0.91 -26.93
CA PRO A 73 29.51 0.35 -25.61
C PRO A 73 28.98 -1.10 -25.62
N GLY A 74 29.01 -1.78 -26.74
CA GLY A 74 28.43 -3.11 -26.93
C GLY A 74 27.00 -3.03 -27.50
N TRP A 75 26.27 -4.12 -27.44
CA TRP A 75 24.87 -4.14 -27.83
C TRP A 75 24.01 -3.44 -26.77
N LEU A 76 23.11 -2.60 -27.25
CA LEU A 76 22.25 -1.82 -26.39
C LEU A 76 20.89 -2.49 -26.24
N PHE A 77 20.32 -2.31 -25.07
CA PHE A 77 18.94 -2.61 -24.75
C PHE A 77 18.08 -1.35 -25.02
N TYR A 78 16.79 -1.49 -25.22
CA TYR A 78 15.93 -0.36 -25.52
C TYR A 78 15.75 0.60 -24.32
N ALA A 79 15.87 0.09 -23.09
CA ALA A 79 15.77 0.89 -21.88
C ALA A 79 17.12 1.54 -21.52
N ALA A 80 17.07 2.66 -20.80
CA ALA A 80 18.24 3.52 -20.59
C ALA A 80 19.26 2.97 -19.61
N VAL A 81 18.85 2.19 -18.60
CA VAL A 81 19.78 1.69 -17.57
C VAL A 81 20.40 0.37 -18.01
N HIS A 82 21.70 0.36 -18.14
CA HIS A 82 22.47 -0.82 -18.54
C HIS A 82 23.31 -1.33 -17.38
N PHE A 83 22.91 -2.49 -16.81
CA PHE A 83 23.63 -3.14 -15.72
C PHE A 83 24.66 -4.16 -16.27
N HIS A 84 25.72 -3.66 -16.87
CA HIS A 84 26.77 -4.49 -17.45
C HIS A 84 28.17 -3.83 -17.33
N PRO A 85 29.27 -4.58 -17.52
CA PRO A 85 30.64 -4.12 -17.28
C PRO A 85 31.07 -2.89 -18.08
N ASN A 86 30.45 -2.61 -19.22
CA ASN A 86 30.80 -1.44 -20.04
C ASN A 86 30.18 -0.14 -19.51
N ASN A 87 29.27 -0.20 -18.53
CA ASN A 87 28.70 0.99 -17.90
C ASN A 87 29.70 1.57 -16.89
N PRO A 88 29.99 2.89 -16.92
CA PRO A 88 30.93 3.52 -15.99
C PRO A 88 30.65 3.26 -14.52
N PHE A 89 29.41 3.04 -14.11
CA PHE A 89 29.05 2.79 -12.71
C PHE A 89 29.22 1.30 -12.28
N TRP A 90 29.63 0.40 -13.17
CA TRP A 90 29.64 -1.06 -12.89
C TRP A 90 30.41 -1.42 -11.62
N GLU A 91 31.58 -0.84 -11.42
CA GLU A 91 32.41 -1.10 -10.24
C GLU A 91 31.73 -0.62 -8.93
N ASP A 92 30.89 0.37 -9.01
CA ASP A 92 30.18 0.94 -7.87
C ASP A 92 28.81 0.24 -7.63
N PHE A 93 28.31 -0.50 -8.59
CA PHE A 93 27.01 -1.18 -8.50
C PHE A 93 26.93 -2.14 -7.31
N LYS A 94 28.05 -2.72 -6.88
CA LYS A 94 28.14 -3.52 -5.65
C LYS A 94 27.68 -2.79 -4.40
N TYR A 95 27.88 -1.49 -4.28
CA TYR A 95 27.46 -0.68 -3.14
C TYR A 95 25.95 -0.49 -3.11
N LEU A 96 25.33 -0.28 -4.27
CA LEU A 96 23.88 -0.29 -4.38
C LEU A 96 23.30 -1.66 -4.00
N ASN A 97 23.89 -2.76 -4.46
CA ASN A 97 23.46 -4.11 -4.09
C ASN A 97 23.60 -4.39 -2.58
N GLN A 98 24.64 -3.87 -1.93
CA GLN A 98 24.78 -3.95 -0.47
C GLN A 98 23.66 -3.18 0.25
N TYR A 99 23.33 -1.98 -0.21
CA TYR A 99 22.22 -1.20 0.29
C TYR A 99 20.91 -2.00 0.17
N VAL A 100 20.59 -2.47 -1.03
CA VAL A 100 19.38 -3.25 -1.33
C VAL A 100 19.30 -4.49 -0.45
N THR A 101 20.41 -5.25 -0.32
CA THR A 101 20.46 -6.46 0.51
C THR A 101 20.13 -6.15 1.97
N ARG A 102 20.68 -5.06 2.53
CA ARG A 102 20.40 -4.64 3.91
C ARG A 102 18.95 -4.27 4.11
N VAL A 103 18.36 -3.49 3.21
CA VAL A 103 16.94 -3.13 3.26
C VAL A 103 16.06 -4.37 3.16
N LEU A 104 16.31 -5.22 2.17
CA LEU A 104 15.50 -6.42 1.94
C LEU A 104 15.58 -7.42 3.09
N SER A 105 16.69 -7.47 3.84
CA SER A 105 16.78 -8.35 5.02
C SER A 105 15.73 -8.05 6.06
N PHE A 106 15.33 -6.79 6.23
CA PHE A 106 14.24 -6.37 7.12
C PHE A 106 12.88 -6.48 6.44
N LEU A 107 12.76 -6.08 5.16
CA LEU A 107 11.48 -6.10 4.47
C LEU A 107 10.97 -7.51 4.14
N GLN A 108 11.83 -8.52 4.17
CA GLN A 108 11.47 -9.94 4.00
C GLN A 108 11.22 -10.65 5.34
N ASP A 109 11.49 -10.01 6.47
CA ASP A 109 11.23 -10.58 7.79
C ASP A 109 9.85 -10.18 8.31
N GLY A 110 9.25 -11.04 9.14
CA GLY A 110 7.96 -10.79 9.78
C GLY A 110 6.79 -10.67 8.82
N THR A 111 5.76 -9.95 9.26
CA THR A 111 4.50 -9.73 8.54
C THR A 111 4.25 -8.24 8.27
N PRO A 112 3.46 -7.88 7.25
CA PRO A 112 3.03 -6.50 7.04
C PRO A 112 2.28 -5.94 8.25
N ASP A 113 2.49 -4.65 8.54
CA ASP A 113 1.82 -3.93 9.63
C ASP A 113 0.97 -2.78 9.06
N ASN A 114 -0.03 -3.14 8.28
CA ASN A 114 -1.01 -2.23 7.71
C ASN A 114 -2.33 -2.32 8.47
N ASP A 115 -3.04 -1.19 8.59
CA ASP A 115 -4.26 -1.10 9.41
C ASP A 115 -5.54 -1.14 8.56
N VAL A 116 -5.47 -0.75 7.28
CA VAL A 116 -6.63 -0.52 6.41
C VAL A 116 -6.60 -1.42 5.19
N LEU A 117 -7.71 -2.09 4.91
CA LEU A 117 -8.00 -2.71 3.62
C LEU A 117 -8.78 -1.72 2.75
N LEU A 118 -8.16 -1.20 1.69
CA LEU A 118 -8.82 -0.36 0.70
C LEU A 118 -9.44 -1.27 -0.38
N TYR A 119 -10.76 -1.33 -0.40
CA TYR A 119 -11.48 -2.14 -1.39
C TYR A 119 -11.32 -1.58 -2.80
N TYR A 120 -10.82 -2.41 -3.72
CA TYR A 120 -10.68 -2.07 -5.13
C TYR A 120 -11.95 -2.40 -5.89
N ASN A 121 -12.77 -1.39 -6.14
CA ASN A 121 -14.05 -1.54 -6.80
C ASN A 121 -13.91 -1.65 -8.33
N ILE A 122 -13.59 -2.85 -8.81
CA ILE A 122 -13.48 -3.12 -10.25
C ILE A 122 -14.84 -3.04 -10.97
N ALA A 123 -15.96 -3.21 -10.26
CA ALA A 123 -17.29 -3.21 -10.85
C ALA A 123 -17.65 -1.84 -11.45
N ASP A 124 -17.32 -0.74 -10.79
CA ASP A 124 -17.55 0.61 -11.32
C ASP A 124 -16.73 0.84 -12.59
N VAL A 125 -15.46 0.43 -12.60
CA VAL A 125 -14.59 0.54 -13.78
C VAL A 125 -15.18 -0.23 -14.97
N MET A 126 -15.70 -1.44 -14.72
CA MET A 126 -16.30 -2.29 -15.75
C MET A 126 -17.69 -1.81 -16.22
N SER A 127 -18.37 -0.98 -15.43
CA SER A 127 -19.65 -0.38 -15.80
C SER A 127 -19.52 0.78 -16.78
N GLU A 128 -18.33 1.37 -16.91
CA GLU A 128 -18.09 2.47 -17.83
C GLU A 128 -18.12 2.01 -19.29
N GLN A 129 -18.85 2.75 -20.13
CA GLN A 129 -18.93 2.44 -21.55
C GLN A 129 -17.65 2.87 -22.30
N GLY A 130 -17.29 2.10 -23.32
CA GLY A 130 -16.20 2.41 -24.23
C GLY A 130 -14.94 1.55 -24.02
N ASN A 131 -13.81 2.03 -24.54
CA ASN A 131 -12.55 1.28 -24.52
C ASN A 131 -11.77 1.35 -23.20
N ARG A 132 -12.30 2.03 -22.18
CA ARG A 132 -11.71 2.06 -20.83
C ARG A 132 -11.72 0.68 -20.15
N SER A 133 -12.62 -0.20 -20.55
CA SER A 133 -12.67 -1.59 -20.09
C SER A 133 -11.53 -2.47 -20.64
N LEU A 134 -10.86 -2.04 -21.71
CA LEU A 134 -9.70 -2.73 -22.26
C LEU A 134 -8.44 -2.24 -21.57
N GLN A 135 -8.08 -2.92 -20.50
CA GLN A 135 -6.90 -2.58 -19.73
C GLN A 135 -5.66 -3.23 -20.31
N HIS A 136 -4.78 -2.42 -20.85
CA HIS A 136 -3.38 -2.77 -20.99
C HIS A 136 -2.69 -2.70 -19.64
N PHE A 137 -1.49 -3.24 -19.55
CA PHE A 137 -0.54 -3.14 -18.50
C PHE A 137 -0.20 -1.69 -18.01
N SER A 138 -0.40 -0.65 -18.81
CA SER A 138 -0.40 0.75 -18.38
C SER A 138 -1.78 1.23 -17.91
N GLY A 139 -2.79 0.38 -17.95
CA GLY A 139 -4.18 0.76 -17.72
C GLY A 139 -4.58 0.92 -16.25
N LEU A 140 -3.83 0.32 -15.31
CA LEU A 140 -4.01 0.60 -13.89
C LEU A 140 -3.85 2.10 -13.62
N ASP A 141 -2.87 2.75 -14.23
CA ASP A 141 -2.64 4.17 -14.06
C ASP A 141 -3.82 5.01 -14.59
N ARG A 142 -4.34 4.71 -15.77
CA ARG A 142 -5.41 5.50 -16.40
C ARG A 142 -6.76 5.36 -15.70
N ASN A 143 -7.14 4.15 -15.33
CA ASN A 143 -8.44 3.90 -14.70
C ASN A 143 -8.45 4.27 -13.23
N MET A 144 -7.28 4.30 -12.59
CA MET A 144 -7.15 4.76 -11.22
C MET A 144 -7.01 6.27 -11.10
N LEU A 145 -6.48 6.98 -12.11
CA LEU A 145 -6.17 8.41 -12.01
C LEU A 145 -7.35 9.29 -11.59
N GLU A 146 -8.55 8.93 -11.99
CA GLU A 146 -9.77 9.70 -11.71
C GLU A 146 -10.74 8.94 -10.77
N SER A 147 -10.31 7.83 -10.18
CA SER A 147 -11.17 7.01 -9.33
C SER A 147 -11.21 7.48 -7.88
N SER A 148 -12.33 7.25 -7.21
CA SER A 148 -12.49 7.47 -5.77
C SER A 148 -11.53 6.58 -4.94
N VAL A 149 -11.16 5.43 -5.46
CA VAL A 149 -10.17 4.52 -4.85
C VAL A 149 -8.79 5.20 -4.81
N ARG A 150 -8.38 5.86 -5.91
CA ARG A 150 -7.12 6.60 -5.94
C ARG A 150 -7.15 7.79 -4.99
N GLU A 151 -8.23 8.57 -4.99
CA GLU A 151 -8.40 9.69 -4.05
C GLU A 151 -8.22 9.22 -2.61
N SER A 152 -8.87 8.11 -2.24
CA SER A 152 -8.73 7.52 -0.91
C SER A 152 -7.31 7.02 -0.64
N ALA A 153 -6.68 6.35 -1.60
CA ALA A 153 -5.32 5.85 -1.49
C ALA A 153 -4.30 6.98 -1.27
N VAL A 154 -4.42 8.08 -2.03
CA VAL A 154 -3.59 9.28 -1.88
C VAL A 154 -3.83 9.90 -0.50
N THR A 155 -5.09 10.11 -0.11
CA THR A 155 -5.43 10.69 1.20
C THR A 155 -4.91 9.83 2.35
N LEU A 156 -5.07 8.50 2.30
CA LEU A 156 -4.52 7.60 3.29
C LEU A 156 -2.99 7.73 3.38
N THR A 157 -2.32 7.75 2.24
CA THR A 157 -0.86 7.85 2.17
C THR A 157 -0.36 9.18 2.72
N GLU A 158 -0.89 10.31 2.25
CA GLU A 158 -0.45 11.65 2.66
C GLU A 158 -0.70 11.93 4.14
N ASN A 159 -1.73 11.32 4.73
CA ASN A 159 -2.01 11.42 6.14
C ASN A 159 -1.27 10.37 7.00
N GLY A 160 -0.45 9.50 6.41
CA GLY A 160 0.37 8.53 7.15
C GLY A 160 -0.39 7.30 7.63
N TYR A 161 -1.51 6.94 7.00
CA TYR A 161 -2.19 5.68 7.26
C TYR A 161 -1.57 4.54 6.47
N ALA A 162 -1.38 3.40 7.10
CA ALA A 162 -0.86 2.21 6.47
C ALA A 162 -2.00 1.33 5.92
N TRP A 163 -1.96 1.04 4.63
CA TRP A 163 -3.04 0.37 3.94
C TRP A 163 -2.56 -0.63 2.88
N ASP A 164 -3.42 -1.58 2.54
CA ASP A 164 -3.30 -2.50 1.40
C ASP A 164 -4.59 -2.49 0.59
N MET A 165 -4.51 -2.77 -0.71
CA MET A 165 -5.68 -3.03 -1.54
C MET A 165 -6.24 -4.42 -1.29
N ILE A 166 -7.56 -4.57 -1.46
CA ILE A 166 -8.22 -5.87 -1.43
C ILE A 166 -9.28 -5.96 -2.53
N SER A 167 -9.31 -7.10 -3.23
CA SER A 167 -10.32 -7.43 -4.23
C SER A 167 -11.49 -8.22 -3.61
N ASP A 168 -12.62 -8.33 -4.35
CA ASP A 168 -13.76 -9.16 -3.96
C ASP A 168 -13.34 -10.57 -3.54
N LYS A 169 -12.57 -11.23 -4.42
CA LYS A 169 -12.14 -12.61 -4.21
C LYS A 169 -11.31 -12.80 -2.94
N GLN A 170 -10.52 -11.81 -2.57
CA GLN A 170 -9.71 -11.84 -1.34
C GLN A 170 -10.57 -11.50 -0.12
N LEU A 171 -11.46 -10.50 -0.24
CA LEU A 171 -12.36 -10.11 0.85
C LEU A 171 -13.26 -11.27 1.30
N LEU A 172 -13.77 -12.06 0.36
CA LEU A 172 -14.59 -13.25 0.68
C LEU A 172 -13.86 -14.31 1.52
N LYS A 173 -12.52 -14.30 1.54
CA LYS A 173 -11.70 -15.22 2.34
C LYS A 173 -11.36 -14.71 3.73
N THR A 174 -11.69 -13.45 4.06
CA THR A 174 -11.36 -12.85 5.35
C THR A 174 -12.24 -13.39 6.47
N ASN A 175 -11.76 -13.30 7.71
CA ASN A 175 -12.50 -13.67 8.91
C ASN A 175 -12.23 -12.63 10.00
N ILE A 176 -13.01 -12.68 11.10
CA ILE A 176 -12.76 -11.86 12.29
C ILE A 176 -12.06 -12.68 13.35
N GLU A 177 -10.93 -12.18 13.84
CA GLU A 177 -10.25 -12.71 15.02
C GLU A 177 -9.84 -11.53 15.92
N LYS A 178 -10.28 -11.54 17.17
CA LYS A 178 -9.96 -10.48 18.16
C LYS A 178 -10.26 -9.07 17.65
N GLU A 179 -11.43 -8.89 17.05
CA GLU A 179 -11.89 -7.62 16.47
C GLU A 179 -11.07 -7.12 15.26
N MET A 180 -10.16 -7.95 14.73
CA MET A 180 -9.37 -7.66 13.53
C MET A 180 -9.90 -8.46 12.35
N ILE A 181 -9.88 -7.85 11.17
CA ILE A 181 -10.15 -8.51 9.90
C ILE A 181 -8.88 -9.25 9.47
N VAL A 182 -8.92 -10.58 9.51
CA VAL A 182 -7.75 -11.43 9.26
C VAL A 182 -7.79 -11.96 7.83
N THR A 183 -6.65 -11.82 7.16
CA THR A 183 -6.33 -12.43 5.87
C THR A 183 -5.26 -13.52 6.06
N PRO A 184 -4.95 -14.34 5.06
CA PRO A 184 -3.86 -15.32 5.18
C PRO A 184 -2.50 -14.75 5.58
N GLY A 185 -2.23 -13.47 5.33
CA GLY A 185 -0.90 -12.90 5.58
C GLY A 185 -0.82 -11.74 6.56
N ALA A 186 -1.95 -11.13 6.92
CA ALA A 186 -1.96 -9.97 7.82
C ALA A 186 -3.33 -9.78 8.50
N ALA A 187 -3.39 -8.89 9.49
CA ALA A 187 -4.61 -8.50 10.18
C ALA A 187 -4.81 -6.99 10.08
N TYR A 188 -6.05 -6.57 9.87
CA TYR A 188 -6.43 -5.19 9.60
C TYR A 188 -7.55 -4.73 10.54
N LYS A 189 -7.68 -3.43 10.77
CA LYS A 189 -8.70 -2.86 11.64
C LYS A 189 -10.00 -2.58 10.92
N THR A 190 -9.93 -2.24 9.62
CA THR A 190 -11.10 -1.82 8.85
C THR A 190 -10.97 -2.14 7.37
N VAL A 191 -12.14 -2.22 6.71
CA VAL A 191 -12.24 -2.13 5.24
C VAL A 191 -12.80 -0.75 4.90
N LEU A 192 -12.12 -0.03 4.00
CA LEU A 192 -12.58 1.23 3.42
C LEU A 192 -13.10 0.96 2.00
N VAL A 193 -14.38 1.28 1.78
CA VAL A 193 -15.05 1.24 0.47
C VAL A 193 -15.25 2.68 -0.01
N SER A 194 -14.68 3.02 -1.17
CA SER A 194 -14.67 4.40 -1.70
C SER A 194 -15.72 4.59 -2.76
N ALA A 195 -16.78 5.38 -2.47
CA ALA A 195 -17.80 5.85 -3.41
C ALA A 195 -18.22 4.81 -4.47
N ALA A 196 -18.34 3.54 -4.06
CA ALA A 196 -18.74 2.46 -4.94
C ALA A 196 -20.20 2.64 -5.35
N GLN A 197 -20.47 2.68 -6.65
CA GLN A 197 -21.82 2.69 -7.19
C GLN A 197 -22.38 1.27 -7.28
N TYR A 198 -21.55 0.37 -7.81
CA TYR A 198 -21.87 -1.04 -7.97
C TYR A 198 -20.94 -1.92 -7.13
N ILE A 199 -21.50 -2.92 -6.48
CA ILE A 199 -20.72 -3.91 -5.73
C ILE A 199 -21.31 -5.32 -5.97
N PRO A 200 -20.49 -6.39 -6.08
CA PRO A 200 -21.03 -7.74 -6.13
C PRO A 200 -21.85 -8.05 -4.86
N TYR A 201 -22.97 -8.76 -5.05
CA TYR A 201 -23.84 -9.16 -3.94
C TYR A 201 -23.08 -9.83 -2.81
N GLU A 202 -22.25 -10.81 -3.14
CA GLU A 202 -21.47 -11.60 -2.18
C GLU A 202 -20.46 -10.73 -1.41
N THR A 203 -19.95 -9.67 -2.07
CA THR A 203 -19.03 -8.72 -1.43
C THR A 203 -19.77 -7.86 -0.39
N MET A 204 -20.96 -7.35 -0.72
CA MET A 204 -21.77 -6.60 0.24
C MET A 204 -22.20 -7.48 1.41
N GLU A 205 -22.69 -8.69 1.13
CA GLU A 205 -23.05 -9.67 2.15
C GLU A 205 -21.85 -9.94 3.09
N LYS A 206 -20.65 -10.08 2.53
CA LYS A 206 -19.42 -10.26 3.34
C LYS A 206 -19.09 -9.05 4.20
N LEU A 207 -19.24 -7.82 3.70
CA LEU A 207 -19.01 -6.60 4.49
C LEU A 207 -20.00 -6.51 5.67
N MET A 208 -21.27 -6.86 5.42
CA MET A 208 -22.29 -6.95 6.47
C MET A 208 -21.93 -8.01 7.51
N ALA A 209 -21.51 -9.19 7.09
CA ALA A 209 -21.09 -10.27 7.98
C ALA A 209 -19.86 -9.89 8.84
N LEU A 210 -18.88 -9.23 8.25
CA LEU A 210 -17.71 -8.73 9.00
C LEU A 210 -18.13 -7.71 10.08
N ALA A 211 -19.06 -6.83 9.76
CA ALA A 211 -19.61 -5.88 10.74
C ALA A 211 -20.41 -6.63 11.83
N ASP A 212 -21.24 -7.60 11.45
CA ASP A 212 -22.03 -8.39 12.42
C ASP A 212 -21.12 -9.13 13.43
N GLU A 213 -19.96 -9.62 12.96
CA GLU A 213 -18.96 -10.29 13.80
C GLU A 213 -18.11 -9.34 14.66
N GLY A 214 -18.13 -8.02 14.42
CA GLY A 214 -17.48 -7.02 15.26
C GLY A 214 -16.54 -6.03 14.54
N ALA A 215 -16.37 -6.13 13.22
CA ALA A 215 -15.56 -5.18 12.48
C ALA A 215 -16.21 -3.79 12.40
N THR A 216 -15.38 -2.77 12.23
CA THR A 216 -15.80 -1.47 11.70
C THR A 216 -15.56 -1.46 10.20
N VAL A 217 -16.62 -1.36 9.40
CA VAL A 217 -16.56 -1.19 7.94
C VAL A 217 -16.88 0.27 7.63
N VAL A 218 -16.07 0.92 6.79
CA VAL A 218 -16.24 2.35 6.51
C VAL A 218 -16.47 2.61 5.03
N PHE A 219 -17.43 3.47 4.74
CA PHE A 219 -17.77 3.93 3.41
C PHE A 219 -17.41 5.41 3.27
N TYR A 220 -16.66 5.73 2.23
CA TYR A 220 -16.29 7.10 1.88
C TYR A 220 -17.15 7.61 0.74
N LYS A 221 -17.79 8.76 0.93
CA LYS A 221 -18.67 9.47 -0.02
C LYS A 221 -19.95 8.75 -0.45
N GLY A 222 -20.31 7.63 0.14
CA GLY A 222 -21.57 6.94 -0.15
C GLY A 222 -21.46 5.42 0.01
N ILE A 223 -22.64 4.81 0.19
CA ILE A 223 -22.80 3.35 0.15
C ILE A 223 -23.15 2.92 -1.28
N PRO A 224 -22.85 1.67 -1.68
CA PRO A 224 -23.26 1.15 -2.98
C PRO A 224 -24.76 1.26 -3.21
N GLN A 225 -25.15 1.59 -4.44
CA GLN A 225 -26.57 1.79 -4.78
C GLN A 225 -27.17 0.56 -5.46
N ASP A 226 -26.34 -0.26 -6.11
CA ASP A 226 -26.83 -1.40 -6.87
C ASP A 226 -25.79 -2.54 -6.92
N MET A 227 -26.28 -3.70 -7.30
CA MET A 227 -25.41 -4.89 -7.46
C MET A 227 -24.71 -4.88 -8.80
N ALA A 228 -23.46 -5.34 -8.81
CA ALA A 228 -22.73 -5.65 -10.03
C ALA A 228 -23.12 -7.03 -10.57
N GLY A 229 -23.28 -7.15 -11.90
CA GLY A 229 -23.50 -8.42 -12.59
C GLY A 229 -24.39 -8.29 -13.81
N MET A 230 -24.24 -9.21 -14.76
CA MET A 230 -25.05 -9.24 -16.00
C MET A 230 -26.41 -9.93 -15.81
N ILE A 231 -26.47 -10.92 -14.92
CA ILE A 231 -27.70 -11.67 -14.62
C ILE A 231 -27.94 -11.57 -13.14
N LEU A 232 -28.89 -10.71 -12.78
CA LEU A 232 -29.25 -10.48 -11.40
C LEU A 232 -30.52 -11.28 -11.08
N SER A 233 -30.50 -12.13 -10.03
CA SER A 233 -31.70 -12.78 -9.55
C SER A 233 -32.56 -11.79 -8.75
N GLU A 234 -33.87 -11.83 -8.94
CA GLU A 234 -34.82 -10.98 -8.20
C GLU A 234 -34.68 -11.17 -6.68
N GLU A 235 -34.43 -12.40 -6.24
CA GLU A 235 -34.20 -12.73 -4.83
C GLU A 235 -32.96 -12.02 -4.28
N LYS A 236 -31.82 -12.05 -4.98
CA LYS A 236 -30.60 -11.35 -4.56
C LYS A 236 -30.80 -9.83 -4.56
N GLN A 237 -31.51 -9.29 -5.54
CA GLN A 237 -31.83 -7.86 -5.59
C GLN A 237 -32.69 -7.44 -4.39
N ALA A 238 -33.72 -8.21 -4.06
CA ALA A 238 -34.56 -7.93 -2.89
C ALA A 238 -33.73 -7.98 -1.60
N HIS A 239 -32.92 -9.01 -1.42
CA HIS A 239 -32.08 -9.15 -0.23
C HIS A 239 -30.98 -8.08 -0.15
N PHE A 240 -30.38 -7.68 -1.26
CA PHE A 240 -29.43 -6.58 -1.31
C PHE A 240 -30.08 -5.27 -0.83
N LYS A 241 -31.28 -4.99 -1.31
CA LYS A 241 -32.03 -3.84 -0.86
C LYS A 241 -32.38 -3.91 0.62
N GLU A 242 -32.82 -5.06 1.11
CA GLU A 242 -33.08 -5.30 2.55
C GLU A 242 -31.84 -5.01 3.40
N MET A 243 -30.64 -5.46 2.96
CA MET A 243 -29.39 -5.18 3.67
C MET A 243 -29.12 -3.67 3.77
N LEU A 244 -29.35 -2.91 2.69
CA LEU A 244 -29.15 -1.45 2.71
C LEU A 244 -30.21 -0.72 3.53
N ASP A 245 -31.49 -1.10 3.42
CA ASP A 245 -32.60 -0.51 4.15
C ASP A 245 -32.53 -0.79 5.68
N ALA A 246 -31.84 -1.86 6.07
CA ALA A 246 -31.61 -2.20 7.49
C ALA A 246 -30.52 -1.32 8.15
N LEU A 247 -29.77 -0.51 7.39
CA LEU A 247 -28.73 0.35 7.92
C LEU A 247 -29.35 1.65 8.50
N ASP A 248 -29.63 1.63 9.80
CA ASP A 248 -30.13 2.80 10.52
C ASP A 248 -28.98 3.71 10.96
N PHE A 249 -28.66 4.67 10.09
CA PHE A 249 -27.54 5.59 10.30
C PHE A 249 -27.86 6.71 11.27
N HIS A 250 -27.12 6.79 12.35
CA HIS A 250 -27.14 7.91 13.30
C HIS A 250 -25.91 8.79 13.16
N ALA A 251 -26.10 10.10 13.20
CA ALA A 251 -25.00 11.06 13.06
C ALA A 251 -24.22 11.18 14.37
N GLU A 252 -22.91 11.00 14.27
CA GLU A 252 -21.94 11.22 15.34
C GLU A 252 -20.86 12.19 14.83
N GLY A 253 -21.07 13.48 14.98
CA GLY A 253 -20.18 14.51 14.44
C GLY A 253 -20.12 14.50 12.91
N ALA A 254 -18.93 14.29 12.34
CA ALA A 254 -18.70 14.23 10.89
C ALA A 254 -18.98 12.83 10.28
N VAL A 255 -19.32 11.85 11.10
CA VAL A 255 -19.54 10.46 10.68
C VAL A 255 -20.98 10.07 10.98
N LYS A 256 -21.58 9.25 10.09
CA LYS A 256 -22.85 8.58 10.35
C LYS A 256 -22.55 7.09 10.51
N CYS A 257 -22.98 6.47 11.61
CA CYS A 257 -22.77 5.06 11.85
C CYS A 257 -24.09 4.32 12.06
N ALA A 258 -24.19 3.13 11.49
CA ALA A 258 -25.24 2.14 11.75
C ALA A 258 -24.63 0.96 12.49
N ARG A 259 -25.24 0.53 13.58
CA ARG A 259 -24.82 -0.66 14.32
C ARG A 259 -25.26 -1.91 13.56
N VAL A 260 -24.34 -2.85 13.37
CA VAL A 260 -24.59 -4.15 12.73
C VAL A 260 -23.99 -5.23 13.63
N GLY A 261 -24.84 -6.01 14.30
CA GLY A 261 -24.41 -7.02 15.26
C GLY A 261 -23.49 -6.47 16.34
N LYS A 262 -22.27 -6.98 16.41
CA LYS A 262 -21.24 -6.56 17.39
C LYS A 262 -20.41 -5.37 16.92
N GLY A 263 -20.39 -5.07 15.62
CA GLY A 263 -19.63 -3.99 15.01
C GLY A 263 -20.51 -2.90 14.45
N LYS A 264 -20.03 -2.22 13.41
CA LYS A 264 -20.71 -1.08 12.81
C LYS A 264 -20.28 -0.84 11.36
N ILE A 265 -21.17 -0.16 10.63
CA ILE A 265 -20.91 0.41 9.31
C ILE A 265 -20.96 1.92 9.44
N CYS A 266 -19.94 2.63 9.01
CA CYS A 266 -19.84 4.07 9.11
C CYS A 266 -19.67 4.74 7.74
N LEU A 267 -20.22 5.94 7.59
CA LEU A 267 -20.23 6.73 6.35
C LEU A 267 -19.80 8.16 6.64
N SER A 268 -18.88 8.70 5.83
CA SER A 268 -18.47 10.10 5.87
C SER A 268 -17.84 10.53 4.55
N ASP A 269 -17.80 11.85 4.33
CA ASP A 269 -17.01 12.49 3.28
C ASP A 269 -15.60 12.88 3.77
N ASP A 270 -15.24 12.52 5.00
CA ASP A 270 -13.93 12.75 5.63
C ASP A 270 -13.26 11.42 6.00
N ILE A 271 -12.20 11.07 5.29
CA ILE A 271 -11.41 9.84 5.54
C ILE A 271 -10.79 9.87 6.94
N ASN A 272 -10.31 11.03 7.42
CA ASN A 272 -9.69 11.10 8.74
C ASN A 272 -10.71 10.81 9.84
N ALA A 273 -11.94 11.34 9.69
CA ALA A 273 -13.02 11.03 10.61
C ALA A 273 -13.38 9.53 10.60
N LEU A 274 -13.43 8.91 9.42
CA LEU A 274 -13.64 7.45 9.28
C LEU A 274 -12.51 6.63 9.92
N MET A 275 -11.25 7.04 9.75
CA MET A 275 -10.11 6.36 10.35
C MET A 275 -10.12 6.47 11.88
N ASN A 276 -10.48 7.62 12.42
CA ASN A 276 -10.66 7.81 13.86
C ASN A 276 -11.76 6.89 14.40
N GLU A 277 -12.90 6.79 13.69
CA GLU A 277 -14.03 5.95 14.05
C GLU A 277 -13.66 4.44 14.04
N ALA A 278 -12.78 4.04 13.11
CA ALA A 278 -12.22 2.69 13.02
C ALA A 278 -11.01 2.46 13.96
N ASN A 279 -10.67 3.42 14.82
CA ASN A 279 -9.50 3.36 15.71
C ASN A 279 -8.18 3.11 14.95
N VAL A 280 -8.06 3.69 13.76
CA VAL A 280 -6.86 3.64 12.93
C VAL A 280 -6.02 4.90 13.18
N GLY A 281 -4.83 4.74 13.70
CA GLY A 281 -3.92 5.88 13.92
C GLY A 281 -2.99 6.12 12.72
N ALA A 282 -2.65 7.37 12.51
CA ALA A 282 -1.68 7.81 11.49
C ALA A 282 -0.25 7.88 12.03
N GLU A 283 0.74 7.65 11.18
CA GLU A 283 2.15 7.97 11.46
C GLU A 283 2.39 9.46 11.23
N LYS A 284 2.65 10.18 12.31
CA LYS A 284 2.79 11.66 12.27
C LYS A 284 4.06 12.13 11.54
N MET A 285 5.02 11.25 11.28
CA MET A 285 6.25 11.57 10.56
C MET A 285 6.01 12.09 9.13
N TYR A 286 4.87 11.76 8.53
CA TYR A 286 4.49 12.27 7.20
C TYR A 286 4.36 13.80 7.19
N GLN A 287 3.97 14.42 8.30
CA GLN A 287 3.91 15.88 8.43
C GLN A 287 5.32 16.54 8.39
N ALA A 288 6.34 15.78 8.71
CA ALA A 288 7.75 16.23 8.61
C ALA A 288 8.37 15.96 7.22
N GLY A 289 7.63 15.34 6.30
CA GLY A 289 8.13 14.95 4.98
C GLY A 289 8.85 13.60 4.96
N LEU A 290 8.69 12.80 6.02
CA LEU A 290 9.16 11.42 6.06
C LEU A 290 8.05 10.47 5.63
N GLN A 291 8.42 9.41 4.91
CA GLN A 291 7.52 8.30 4.60
C GLN A 291 8.05 7.00 5.20
N CYS A 292 7.17 6.05 5.46
CA CYS A 292 7.60 4.77 5.99
C CYS A 292 6.75 3.58 5.55
N ILE A 293 7.35 2.40 5.63
CA ILE A 293 6.65 1.13 5.66
C ILE A 293 7.00 0.39 6.95
N ARG A 294 6.01 -0.30 7.53
CA ARG A 294 6.14 -1.00 8.81
C ARG A 294 6.00 -2.49 8.63
N ARG A 295 6.70 -3.24 9.48
CA ARG A 295 6.54 -4.70 9.59
C ARG A 295 6.55 -5.12 11.05
N ASN A 296 5.72 -6.11 11.39
CA ASN A 296 5.76 -6.79 12.66
C ASN A 296 6.75 -7.96 12.60
N SER A 297 7.65 -8.05 13.56
CA SER A 297 8.56 -9.17 13.74
C SER A 297 8.32 -9.88 15.07
N ALA A 298 8.99 -10.99 15.30
CA ALA A 298 8.93 -11.71 16.57
C ALA A 298 9.46 -10.88 17.76
N THR A 299 10.30 -9.89 17.53
CA THR A 299 10.97 -9.09 18.56
C THR A 299 10.49 -7.65 18.64
N GLY A 300 9.63 -7.19 17.74
CA GLY A 300 9.14 -5.83 17.68
C GLY A 300 8.69 -5.39 16.30
N LYS A 301 8.83 -4.11 16.02
CA LYS A 301 8.47 -3.53 14.73
C LYS A 301 9.70 -3.05 13.97
N TYR A 302 9.70 -3.23 12.67
CA TYR A 302 10.62 -2.58 11.76
C TYR A 302 9.94 -1.41 11.07
N TYR A 303 10.67 -0.32 10.93
CA TYR A 303 10.31 0.84 10.12
C TYR A 303 11.42 1.04 9.07
N PHE A 304 11.10 0.95 7.81
CA PHE A 304 11.92 1.55 6.77
C PHE A 304 11.42 2.97 6.58
N ILE A 305 12.29 3.94 6.85
CA ILE A 305 11.95 5.37 6.80
C ILE A 305 12.76 6.01 5.68
N GLU A 306 12.07 6.76 4.83
CA GLU A 306 12.65 7.51 3.72
C GLU A 306 12.34 8.99 3.91
N ASN A 307 13.34 9.83 3.70
CA ASN A 307 13.18 11.28 3.67
C ASN A 307 12.86 11.72 2.24
N SER A 308 11.58 11.91 1.94
CA SER A 308 11.08 12.38 0.65
C SER A 308 11.21 13.89 0.46
N SER A 309 11.70 14.61 1.47
CA SER A 309 11.90 16.06 1.43
C SER A 309 13.31 16.43 0.98
N ASP A 310 13.49 17.65 0.48
CA ASP A 310 14.81 18.21 0.16
C ASP A 310 15.56 18.76 1.38
N ARG A 311 15.01 18.54 2.59
CA ARG A 311 15.57 19.08 3.84
C ARG A 311 16.25 17.99 4.65
N LYS A 312 17.35 18.31 5.30
CA LYS A 312 17.91 17.50 6.37
C LYS A 312 16.94 17.52 7.54
N ILE A 313 16.63 16.35 8.10
CA ILE A 313 15.78 16.19 9.28
C ILE A 313 16.68 15.73 10.42
N GLU A 314 16.70 16.51 11.49
CA GLU A 314 17.37 16.22 12.76
C GLU A 314 16.38 16.58 13.87
N ASP A 315 15.46 15.64 14.19
CA ASP A 315 14.38 15.92 15.13
C ASP A 315 13.87 14.64 15.82
N TRP A 316 13.03 14.83 16.82
CA TRP A 316 12.30 13.76 17.49
C TRP A 316 11.10 13.33 16.65
N ILE A 317 11.18 12.14 16.08
CA ILE A 317 10.15 11.61 15.20
C ILE A 317 9.26 10.63 15.96
N PRO A 318 7.95 10.92 16.06
CA PRO A 318 7.00 10.06 16.74
C PRO A 318 6.69 8.83 15.88
N LEU A 319 6.86 7.64 16.47
CA LEU A 319 6.48 6.36 15.92
C LEU A 319 5.23 5.84 16.67
N ARG A 320 4.24 5.39 15.94
CA ARG A 320 2.99 4.84 16.51
C ARG A 320 3.23 3.41 17.04
N THR A 321 4.12 3.29 17.97
CA THR A 321 4.44 2.04 18.66
C THR A 321 4.97 2.33 20.05
N GLU A 322 4.70 1.45 20.98
CA GLU A 322 5.36 1.44 22.29
C GLU A 322 6.58 0.53 22.22
N ALA A 323 7.74 1.09 22.50
CA ALA A 323 8.99 0.33 22.48
C ALA A 323 9.79 0.51 23.78
N ARG A 324 10.49 -0.54 24.20
CA ARG A 324 11.43 -0.48 25.34
C ARG A 324 12.79 0.04 24.94
N SER A 325 13.17 -0.21 23.69
CA SER A 325 14.41 0.23 23.05
C SER A 325 14.19 0.40 21.56
N ALA A 326 15.00 1.23 20.92
CA ALA A 326 15.04 1.40 19.48
C ALA A 326 16.48 1.32 19.00
N ALA A 327 16.68 0.76 17.81
CA ALA A 327 17.96 0.73 17.13
C ALA A 327 17.82 1.35 15.74
N LEU A 328 18.81 2.13 15.34
CA LEU A 328 18.94 2.69 14.01
C LEU A 328 19.89 1.83 13.18
N PHE A 329 19.49 1.58 11.95
CA PHE A 329 20.30 0.90 10.96
C PHE A 329 20.43 1.79 9.74
N ASN A 330 21.65 2.18 9.39
CA ASN A 330 21.91 2.93 8.17
C ASN A 330 22.17 1.94 7.03
N PRO A 331 21.24 1.75 6.09
CA PRO A 331 21.43 0.73 5.05
C PRO A 331 22.51 1.12 4.02
N MET A 332 22.85 2.39 3.88
CA MET A 332 23.95 2.82 3.00
C MET A 332 25.31 2.38 3.53
N THR A 333 25.56 2.59 4.81
CA THR A 333 26.87 2.33 5.42
C THR A 333 26.96 0.98 6.10
N GLY A 334 25.83 0.40 6.52
CA GLY A 334 25.74 -0.79 7.36
C GLY A 334 26.02 -0.52 8.85
N VAL A 335 26.20 0.75 9.23
CA VAL A 335 26.35 1.14 10.64
C VAL A 335 25.02 1.00 11.37
N SER A 336 25.07 0.50 12.59
CA SER A 336 23.90 0.38 13.47
C SER A 336 24.24 0.82 14.89
N GLY A 337 23.23 1.23 15.63
CA GLY A 337 23.41 1.65 17.02
C GLY A 337 22.07 1.84 17.75
N LEU A 338 22.13 2.03 19.06
CA LEU A 338 20.95 2.39 19.83
C LEU A 338 20.52 3.82 19.50
N ALA A 339 19.22 3.99 19.29
CA ALA A 339 18.63 5.29 19.07
C ALA A 339 18.42 6.04 20.39
N ALA A 340 18.57 7.35 20.36
CA ALA A 340 17.99 8.20 21.41
C ALA A 340 16.47 8.13 21.30
N MET A 341 15.77 7.89 22.42
CA MET A 341 14.32 7.71 22.42
C MET A 341 13.66 8.36 23.64
N LYS A 342 12.41 8.76 23.48
CA LYS A 342 11.49 9.19 24.54
C LYS A 342 10.23 8.33 24.46
N ARG A 343 9.64 8.04 25.62
CA ARG A 343 8.37 7.32 25.72
C ARG A 343 7.29 8.31 26.10
N ASN A 344 6.22 8.31 25.31
CA ASN A 344 4.99 9.02 25.57
C ASN A 344 3.85 8.00 25.59
N ASP A 345 2.69 8.33 26.10
CA ASP A 345 1.55 7.43 26.19
C ASP A 345 1.17 6.91 24.77
N GLY A 346 1.28 5.58 24.56
CA GLY A 346 0.96 4.91 23.30
C GLY A 346 1.94 5.14 22.15
N GLN A 347 3.06 5.87 22.37
CA GLN A 347 3.96 6.34 21.31
C GLN A 347 5.42 6.30 21.79
N THR A 348 6.33 6.12 20.86
CA THR A 348 7.77 6.25 21.08
C THR A 348 8.34 7.30 20.12
N ASP A 349 8.98 8.34 20.65
CA ASP A 349 9.71 9.28 19.82
C ASP A 349 11.17 8.83 19.70
N VAL A 350 11.68 8.82 18.47
CA VAL A 350 13.07 8.46 18.16
C VAL A 350 13.75 9.66 17.50
N TYR A 351 14.97 9.98 17.93
CA TYR A 351 15.75 11.02 17.27
C TYR A 351 16.41 10.49 16.00
N LEU A 352 16.10 11.11 14.87
CA LEU A 352 16.65 10.78 13.54
C LEU A 352 17.54 11.89 13.03
#